data_d264e7558c9481518a23acc5bceb4881
#
_entry.id   d264e7558c9481518a23acc5bceb4881
#
_cell.length_a   1.000
_cell.length_b   1.000
_cell.length_c   1.000
_cell.angle_alpha   90.00
_cell.angle_beta   90.00
_cell.angle_gamma   90.00
#
_symmetry.space_group_name_H-M   'P 1'
#
loop_
_entity.id
_entity.type
_entity.pdbx_description
1 polymer ?
#
loop_
_entity_poly.entity_id
_entity_poly.type
_entity_poly.pdbx_seq_one_letter_code
_entity_poly.pdbx_strand_id
1 'polypeptide(L)'
;MKNKNITAYIVLFMVVSVHGFAQNNDAILSYDDYVSIMIKQLPQIKNNIIQVKKAQVNVEKAKSVDDTTLIAQGQYTHQKQYTTGKNLFEPDYSETYYGYAGIERIIAPTGTRLSAGFEYDASSVKGNRTIPAQAMSIDEYQPSIKATITQPLLKNVFGIADRYGKNNAEYTLQIQKLQQREDDDSVMNYYKKLYFTWIFYKQAIDILAESIANAKNLVVTVERKAKAGLAENDDLQRAYSSLYSYQADYQQYQITYKALLDELWLYITKEAIPDSAYLQNYFNEIVIMDIQEIPFEKTRAYAIVAKSIDSMHYTIDVANNDTLPQMDVILSASRKNYSQNQSDALSKLPDTDYSIGLQFSYPLGNHTSQSQLQEYELSLKELEHNLNISKNDYYKNIRTILQSLKGYKDLIEIIQKIAIYTI
;
A
#
# COMPACT_ATOMS: atom_id res chain seq x y z
N MET A 1 -19.92 -21.83 -41.98
CA MET A 1 -19.81 -23.14 -41.31
C MET A 1 -18.67 -23.11 -40.33
N LYS A 2 -18.97 -23.46 -39.05
CA LYS A 2 -18.06 -23.91 -37.96
C LYS A 2 -17.13 -22.85 -37.36
N ASN A 3 -16.93 -22.69 -36.07
CA ASN A 3 -17.62 -23.17 -34.86
C ASN A 3 -17.24 -22.16 -33.75
N LYS A 4 -18.18 -21.69 -33.01
CA LYS A 4 -17.97 -20.94 -31.77
C LYS A 4 -17.65 -21.96 -30.69
N ASN A 5 -16.48 -21.90 -30.09
CA ASN A 5 -16.19 -22.55 -28.82
C ASN A 5 -16.32 -21.52 -27.71
N ILE A 6 -17.47 -21.56 -27.06
CA ILE A 6 -17.74 -20.90 -25.79
C ILE A 6 -17.14 -21.81 -24.72
N THR A 7 -16.03 -21.41 -24.14
CA THR A 7 -15.48 -22.07 -22.96
C THR A 7 -16.26 -21.57 -21.74
N ALA A 8 -17.19 -22.37 -21.29
CA ALA A 8 -17.93 -22.14 -20.05
C ALA A 8 -16.95 -22.31 -18.86
N TYR A 9 -16.68 -21.23 -18.13
CA TYR A 9 -16.06 -21.30 -16.82
C TYR A 9 -17.09 -21.86 -15.82
N ILE A 10 -16.92 -23.13 -15.49
CA ILE A 10 -17.63 -23.75 -14.35
C ILE A 10 -16.96 -23.17 -13.09
N VAL A 11 -17.64 -22.23 -12.44
CA VAL A 11 -17.33 -21.82 -11.08
C VAL A 11 -17.78 -22.96 -10.16
N LEU A 12 -16.82 -23.78 -9.76
CA LEU A 12 -17.04 -24.83 -8.77
C LEU A 12 -17.19 -24.14 -7.40
N PHE A 13 -18.43 -23.90 -7.00
CA PHE A 13 -18.80 -23.58 -5.62
C PHE A 13 -18.50 -24.82 -4.79
N MET A 14 -17.33 -24.89 -4.15
CA MET A 14 -17.11 -25.82 -3.05
C MET A 14 -17.97 -25.34 -1.87
N VAL A 15 -19.16 -25.88 -1.80
CA VAL A 15 -19.93 -25.92 -0.56
C VAL A 15 -19.15 -26.85 0.36
N VAL A 16 -18.31 -26.25 1.22
CA VAL A 16 -17.78 -26.96 2.38
C VAL A 16 -19.00 -27.21 3.28
N SER A 17 -19.57 -28.40 3.14
CA SER A 17 -20.49 -28.94 4.11
C SER A 17 -19.76 -28.96 5.44
N VAL A 18 -20.10 -28.04 6.33
CA VAL A 18 -19.80 -28.13 7.75
C VAL A 18 -20.44 -29.39 8.26
N HIS A 19 -19.71 -30.50 8.26
CA HIS A 19 -20.11 -31.71 8.96
C HIS A 19 -20.19 -31.36 10.43
N GLY A 20 -21.35 -31.52 10.99
CA GLY A 20 -21.65 -31.26 12.38
C GLY A 20 -20.60 -31.89 13.28
N PHE A 21 -19.93 -31.09 14.04
CA PHE A 21 -19.22 -31.55 15.23
C PHE A 21 -20.32 -32.01 16.20
N ALA A 22 -20.38 -33.33 16.36
CA ALA A 22 -21.21 -33.94 17.39
C ALA A 22 -20.85 -33.31 18.74
N GLN A 23 -21.89 -32.92 19.49
CA GLN A 23 -21.79 -32.50 20.88
C GLN A 23 -20.91 -33.48 21.69
N ASN A 24 -19.68 -33.16 21.88
CA ASN A 24 -18.90 -33.63 23.01
C ASN A 24 -18.72 -32.43 23.96
N ASN A 25 -19.22 -32.60 25.16
CA ASN A 25 -19.45 -31.59 26.19
C ASN A 25 -18.17 -30.98 26.81
N ASP A 26 -17.03 -31.03 26.18
CA ASP A 26 -15.77 -30.38 26.63
C ASP A 26 -14.91 -29.95 25.44
N ALA A 27 -15.44 -29.12 24.56
CA ALA A 27 -14.63 -28.56 23.47
C ALA A 27 -13.61 -27.56 24.03
N ILE A 28 -12.37 -28.01 24.15
CA ILE A 28 -11.26 -27.17 24.51
C ILE A 28 -10.89 -26.35 23.25
N LEU A 29 -11.10 -25.04 23.27
CA LEU A 29 -10.55 -24.15 22.24
C LEU A 29 -9.05 -23.99 22.50
N SER A 30 -8.23 -24.70 21.71
CA SER A 30 -6.79 -24.56 21.82
C SER A 30 -6.37 -23.17 21.32
N TYR A 31 -5.23 -22.71 21.81
CA TYR A 31 -4.65 -21.43 21.33
C TYR A 31 -4.41 -21.46 19.81
N ASP A 32 -3.95 -22.57 19.26
CA ASP A 32 -3.68 -22.72 17.83
C ASP A 32 -4.94 -22.69 16.98
N ASP A 33 -6.04 -23.29 17.46
CA ASP A 33 -7.35 -23.21 16.81
C ASP A 33 -7.87 -21.77 16.80
N TYR A 34 -7.78 -21.08 17.93
CA TYR A 34 -8.13 -19.67 18.05
C TYR A 34 -7.35 -18.80 17.05
N VAL A 35 -6.04 -18.93 17.03
CA VAL A 35 -5.16 -18.19 16.10
C VAL A 35 -5.54 -18.48 14.65
N SER A 36 -5.77 -19.74 14.30
CA SER A 36 -6.11 -20.13 12.94
C SER A 36 -7.45 -19.56 12.47
N ILE A 37 -8.44 -19.48 13.36
CA ILE A 37 -9.74 -18.86 13.09
C ILE A 37 -9.56 -17.35 12.87
N MET A 38 -8.81 -16.68 13.75
CA MET A 38 -8.58 -15.25 13.68
C MET A 38 -7.89 -14.85 12.38
N ILE A 39 -6.82 -15.54 11.97
CA ILE A 39 -6.11 -15.28 10.70
C ILE A 39 -7.06 -15.32 9.51
N LYS A 40 -8.02 -16.25 9.49
CA LYS A 40 -8.96 -16.39 8.37
C LYS A 40 -10.06 -15.34 8.35
N GLN A 41 -10.48 -14.85 9.51
CA GLN A 41 -11.68 -14.02 9.63
C GLN A 41 -11.39 -12.53 9.80
N LEU A 42 -10.22 -12.13 10.35
CA LEU A 42 -9.92 -10.74 10.65
C LEU A 42 -9.91 -9.86 9.38
N PRO A 43 -10.76 -8.82 9.33
CA PRO A 43 -10.79 -7.89 8.20
C PRO A 43 -9.48 -7.13 8.03
N GLN A 44 -8.75 -6.85 9.13
CA GLN A 44 -7.47 -6.17 9.12
C GLN A 44 -6.42 -6.95 8.32
N ILE A 45 -6.29 -8.25 8.56
CA ILE A 45 -5.36 -9.13 7.81
C ILE A 45 -5.73 -9.16 6.32
N LYS A 46 -7.04 -9.26 6.01
CA LYS A 46 -7.52 -9.20 4.62
C LYS A 46 -7.19 -7.85 3.96
N ASN A 47 -7.34 -6.76 4.71
CA ASN A 47 -7.00 -5.42 4.22
C ASN A 47 -5.50 -5.28 3.95
N ASN A 48 -4.63 -5.79 4.82
CA ASN A 48 -3.18 -5.78 4.64
C ASN A 48 -2.77 -6.51 3.35
N ILE A 49 -3.39 -7.66 3.06
CA ILE A 49 -3.20 -8.37 1.79
C ILE A 49 -3.64 -7.51 0.58
N ILE A 50 -4.74 -6.78 0.70
CA ILE A 50 -5.22 -5.88 -0.35
C ILE A 50 -4.22 -4.75 -0.62
N GLN A 51 -3.57 -4.18 0.41
CA GLN A 51 -2.56 -3.13 0.21
C GLN A 51 -1.36 -3.65 -0.60
N VAL A 52 -0.88 -4.86 -0.34
CA VAL A 52 0.18 -5.48 -1.15
C VAL A 52 -0.28 -5.70 -2.59
N LYS A 53 -1.52 -6.17 -2.81
CA LYS A 53 -2.08 -6.32 -4.16
C LYS A 53 -2.18 -4.98 -4.89
N LYS A 54 -2.56 -3.89 -4.21
CA LYS A 54 -2.55 -2.55 -4.79
C LYS A 54 -1.15 -2.12 -5.20
N ALA A 55 -0.14 -2.38 -4.37
CA ALA A 55 1.25 -2.10 -4.71
C ALA A 55 1.73 -2.92 -5.93
N GLN A 56 1.30 -4.20 -6.06
CA GLN A 56 1.57 -5.01 -7.24
C GLN A 56 0.95 -4.42 -8.50
N VAL A 57 -0.32 -3.99 -8.43
CA VAL A 57 -1.00 -3.31 -9.55
C VAL A 57 -0.29 -2.01 -9.93
N ASN A 58 0.24 -1.27 -8.95
CA ASN A 58 1.02 -0.06 -9.22
C ASN A 58 2.34 -0.36 -9.97
N VAL A 59 2.99 -1.49 -9.68
CA VAL A 59 4.16 -1.94 -10.46
C VAL A 59 3.75 -2.25 -11.91
N GLU A 60 2.64 -2.96 -12.12
CA GLU A 60 2.13 -3.22 -13.48
C GLU A 60 1.77 -1.92 -14.21
N LYS A 61 1.10 -0.99 -13.51
CA LYS A 61 0.80 0.34 -14.05
C LYS A 61 2.08 1.11 -14.44
N ALA A 62 3.14 1.02 -13.65
CA ALA A 62 4.39 1.73 -13.91
C ALA A 62 5.16 1.17 -15.12
N LYS A 63 4.85 -0.06 -15.58
CA LYS A 63 5.37 -0.62 -16.84
C LYS A 63 4.80 0.06 -18.08
N SER A 64 3.72 0.85 -17.94
CA SER A 64 3.12 1.59 -19.06
C SER A 64 4.05 2.60 -19.72
N VAL A 65 5.19 2.92 -19.11
CA VAL A 65 6.24 3.73 -19.75
C VAL A 65 6.75 3.08 -21.05
N ASP A 66 6.73 1.75 -21.14
CA ASP A 66 7.15 0.98 -22.32
C ASP A 66 5.98 0.72 -23.30
N ASP A 67 4.76 1.20 -23.01
CA ASP A 67 3.60 0.98 -23.85
C ASP A 67 3.73 1.75 -25.18
N THR A 68 3.20 1.14 -26.24
CA THR A 68 3.06 1.81 -27.51
C THR A 68 1.73 2.55 -27.53
N THR A 69 1.77 3.86 -27.73
CA THR A 69 0.58 4.70 -27.80
C THR A 69 0.17 4.90 -29.26
N LEU A 70 -1.07 4.61 -29.60
CA LEU A 70 -1.68 4.99 -30.86
C LEU A 70 -2.25 6.41 -30.73
N ILE A 71 -1.84 7.29 -31.64
CA ILE A 71 -2.30 8.69 -31.68
C ILE A 71 -3.07 8.90 -32.99
N ALA A 72 -4.24 9.50 -32.88
CA ALA A 72 -4.98 9.99 -34.03
C ALA A 72 -5.44 11.42 -33.73
N GLN A 73 -5.16 12.34 -34.65
CA GLN A 73 -5.51 13.74 -34.54
C GLN A 73 -6.09 14.24 -35.85
N GLY A 74 -7.15 15.04 -35.77
CA GLY A 74 -7.70 15.74 -36.92
C GLY A 74 -7.96 17.20 -36.52
N GLN A 75 -7.62 18.13 -37.42
CA GLN A 75 -7.83 19.54 -37.21
C GLN A 75 -8.34 20.19 -38.49
N TYR A 76 -9.35 21.02 -38.36
CA TYR A 76 -9.79 21.93 -39.41
C TYR A 76 -9.57 23.36 -38.94
N THR A 77 -8.93 24.15 -39.80
CA THR A 77 -8.68 25.56 -39.53
C THR A 77 -9.22 26.40 -40.70
N HIS A 78 -10.11 27.33 -40.37
CA HIS A 78 -10.56 28.35 -41.30
C HIS A 78 -10.01 29.69 -40.85
N GLN A 79 -9.16 30.30 -41.67
CA GLN A 79 -8.54 31.57 -41.35
C GLN A 79 -8.91 32.63 -42.40
N LYS A 80 -9.65 33.64 -41.97
CA LYS A 80 -9.93 34.79 -42.78
C LYS A 80 -8.78 35.78 -42.72
N GLN A 81 -8.27 36.16 -43.88
CA GLN A 81 -7.22 37.17 -43.95
C GLN A 81 -7.83 38.55 -44.11
N TYR A 82 -7.46 39.45 -43.20
CA TYR A 82 -7.86 40.88 -43.32
C TYR A 82 -6.75 41.62 -44.04
N THR A 83 -6.97 41.88 -45.31
CA THR A 83 -6.04 42.67 -46.10
C THR A 83 -6.27 44.19 -45.86
N THR A 84 -5.20 44.88 -45.51
CA THR A 84 -5.21 46.35 -45.40
C THR A 84 -4.98 47.06 -46.77
N GLY A 85 -5.48 46.45 -47.83
CA GLY A 85 -5.89 47.19 -49.04
C GLY A 85 -4.84 47.49 -50.09
N LYS A 86 -3.72 46.77 -50.25
CA LYS A 86 -2.80 47.02 -51.38
C LYS A 86 -2.13 45.81 -52.05
N ASN A 87 -2.33 44.58 -51.53
CA ASN A 87 -1.73 43.42 -52.19
C ASN A 87 -2.74 42.73 -53.08
N LEU A 88 -2.54 42.81 -54.38
CA LEU A 88 -3.37 42.21 -55.43
C LEU A 88 -3.41 40.68 -55.44
N PHE A 89 -2.57 40.05 -54.62
CA PHE A 89 -2.37 38.58 -54.61
C PHE A 89 -2.66 37.93 -53.25
N GLU A 90 -3.23 38.67 -52.28
CA GLU A 90 -3.58 38.06 -50.99
C GLU A 90 -4.93 37.35 -51.05
N PRO A 91 -5.02 36.12 -50.55
CA PRO A 91 -6.28 35.37 -50.51
C PRO A 91 -7.25 35.97 -49.49
N ASP A 92 -8.56 35.84 -49.70
CA ASP A 92 -9.61 36.27 -48.77
C ASP A 92 -9.66 35.36 -47.53
N TYR A 93 -9.45 34.04 -47.71
CA TYR A 93 -9.40 33.08 -46.64
C TYR A 93 -8.59 31.85 -47.04
N SER A 94 -8.07 31.13 -46.01
CA SER A 94 -7.45 29.82 -46.16
C SER A 94 -8.18 28.79 -45.29
N GLU A 95 -8.33 27.63 -45.84
CA GLU A 95 -8.81 26.43 -45.11
C GLU A 95 -7.71 25.42 -45.07
N THR A 96 -7.44 24.90 -43.86
CA THR A 96 -6.44 23.87 -43.70
C THR A 96 -7.06 22.66 -42.97
N TYR A 97 -6.85 21.51 -43.53
CA TYR A 97 -7.22 20.21 -42.97
C TYR A 97 -5.92 19.48 -42.60
N TYR A 98 -5.78 19.16 -41.33
CA TYR A 98 -4.66 18.38 -40.81
C TYR A 98 -5.18 17.07 -40.27
N GLY A 99 -4.53 15.96 -40.64
CA GLY A 99 -4.81 14.63 -40.10
C GLY A 99 -3.52 13.95 -39.78
N TYR A 100 -3.45 13.34 -38.60
CA TYR A 100 -2.31 12.52 -38.18
C TYR A 100 -2.83 11.20 -37.60
N ALA A 101 -2.17 10.08 -37.98
CA ALA A 101 -2.38 8.77 -37.36
C ALA A 101 -1.01 8.09 -37.23
N GLY A 102 -0.64 7.74 -36.01
CA GLY A 102 0.70 7.21 -35.76
C GLY A 102 0.83 6.48 -34.44
N ILE A 103 2.01 5.96 -34.20
CA ILE A 103 2.41 5.30 -32.97
C ILE A 103 3.59 6.02 -32.34
N GLU A 104 3.60 6.03 -31.03
CA GLU A 104 4.72 6.52 -30.23
C GLU A 104 5.10 5.49 -29.18
N ARG A 105 6.40 5.37 -28.91
CA ARG A 105 6.94 4.48 -27.89
C ARG A 105 8.22 5.07 -27.28
N ILE A 106 8.34 4.91 -25.94
CA ILE A 106 9.58 5.18 -25.22
C ILE A 106 10.29 3.85 -24.98
N ILE A 107 11.58 3.81 -25.24
CA ILE A 107 12.46 2.69 -24.85
C ILE A 107 13.10 3.08 -23.55
N ALA A 108 12.45 2.76 -22.44
CA ALA A 108 12.84 3.20 -21.09
C ALA A 108 14.30 2.90 -20.71
N PRO A 109 14.94 1.77 -21.11
CA PRO A 109 16.35 1.52 -20.78
C PRO A 109 17.35 2.50 -21.39
N THR A 110 17.01 3.17 -22.49
CA THR A 110 17.89 4.11 -23.21
C THR A 110 17.38 5.54 -23.19
N GLY A 111 16.13 5.75 -22.77
CA GLY A 111 15.46 7.04 -22.87
C GLY A 111 15.07 7.43 -24.30
N THR A 112 15.26 6.53 -25.28
CA THR A 112 14.97 6.79 -26.69
C THR A 112 13.46 6.89 -26.91
N ARG A 113 13.03 7.94 -27.61
CA ARG A 113 11.65 8.10 -28.05
C ARG A 113 11.55 7.82 -29.54
N LEU A 114 10.64 6.93 -29.89
CA LEU A 114 10.33 6.54 -31.26
C LEU A 114 8.93 7.00 -31.61
N SER A 115 8.76 7.64 -32.77
CA SER A 115 7.45 7.91 -33.34
C SER A 115 7.44 7.56 -34.83
N ALA A 116 6.31 7.04 -35.29
CA ALA A 116 6.09 6.78 -36.71
C ALA A 116 4.61 6.97 -37.03
N GLY A 117 4.30 7.68 -38.11
CA GLY A 117 2.91 7.95 -38.44
C GLY A 117 2.73 8.44 -39.88
N PHE A 118 1.46 8.47 -40.25
CA PHE A 118 0.97 9.07 -41.46
C PHE A 118 0.39 10.45 -41.13
N GLU A 119 0.80 11.44 -41.87
CA GLU A 119 0.37 12.84 -41.75
C GLU A 119 -0.25 13.26 -43.06
N TYR A 120 -1.35 13.96 -43.00
CA TYR A 120 -2.05 14.48 -44.16
C TYR A 120 -2.39 15.94 -43.94
N ASP A 121 -1.74 16.79 -44.71
CA ASP A 121 -2.02 18.19 -44.77
C ASP A 121 -2.74 18.50 -46.09
N ALA A 122 -3.86 19.23 -46.00
CA ALA A 122 -4.52 19.74 -47.16
C ALA A 122 -4.85 21.22 -46.90
N SER A 123 -4.44 22.09 -47.76
CA SER A 123 -4.75 23.52 -47.74
C SER A 123 -5.51 23.95 -48.98
N SER A 124 -6.49 24.82 -48.77
CA SER A 124 -7.25 25.45 -49.82
C SER A 124 -7.23 26.93 -49.60
N VAL A 125 -6.71 27.65 -50.55
CA VAL A 125 -6.60 29.11 -50.53
C VAL A 125 -7.55 29.69 -51.56
N LYS A 126 -8.50 30.50 -51.12
CA LYS A 126 -9.58 31.00 -52.00
C LYS A 126 -9.75 32.52 -51.88
N GLY A 127 -10.11 33.11 -53.04
CA GLY A 127 -10.53 34.50 -53.16
C GLY A 127 -9.43 35.46 -53.57
N ASN A 128 -9.77 36.31 -54.45
CA ASN A 128 -9.11 37.58 -54.73
C ASN A 128 -10.18 38.62 -55.06
N ARG A 129 -10.35 39.58 -54.20
CA ARG A 129 -11.38 40.63 -54.37
C ARG A 129 -11.09 41.63 -55.48
N THR A 130 -9.83 41.70 -55.91
CA THR A 130 -9.37 42.76 -56.79
C THR A 130 -9.45 42.41 -58.27
N ILE A 131 -9.48 41.12 -58.64
CA ILE A 131 -9.57 40.67 -60.02
C ILE A 131 -10.63 39.58 -60.16
N PRO A 132 -11.91 39.92 -60.39
CA PRO A 132 -13.03 38.95 -60.40
C PRO A 132 -12.90 37.83 -61.43
N ALA A 133 -12.12 38.00 -62.49
CA ALA A 133 -11.98 37.05 -63.58
C ALA A 133 -10.93 35.92 -63.28
N GLN A 134 -10.16 36.07 -62.24
CA GLN A 134 -9.15 35.07 -61.84
C GLN A 134 -9.29 34.76 -60.35
N ALA A 135 -10.44 34.20 -59.96
CA ALA A 135 -10.59 33.56 -58.66
C ALA A 135 -9.57 32.42 -58.57
N MET A 136 -8.42 32.71 -57.99
CA MET A 136 -7.39 31.68 -57.80
C MET A 136 -7.81 30.81 -56.59
N SER A 137 -8.26 29.58 -56.88
CA SER A 137 -8.34 28.52 -55.88
C SER A 137 -7.08 27.68 -56.05
N ILE A 138 -6.25 27.68 -55.03
CA ILE A 138 -5.09 26.78 -55.02
C ILE A 138 -5.36 25.77 -53.92
N ASP A 139 -5.57 24.53 -54.31
CA ASP A 139 -5.70 23.42 -53.43
C ASP A 139 -4.36 22.67 -53.43
N GLU A 140 -3.86 22.37 -52.22
CA GLU A 140 -2.59 21.68 -52.02
C GLU A 140 -2.81 20.52 -51.09
N TYR A 141 -2.32 19.36 -51.47
CA TYR A 141 -2.42 18.11 -50.70
C TYR A 141 -1.05 17.53 -50.47
N GLN A 142 -0.70 17.33 -49.20
CA GLN A 142 0.62 16.84 -48.76
C GLN A 142 0.50 15.65 -47.81
N PRO A 143 0.28 14.45 -48.32
CA PRO A 143 0.43 13.25 -47.49
C PRO A 143 1.89 12.97 -47.21
N SER A 144 2.19 12.50 -46.00
CA SER A 144 3.52 12.07 -45.63
C SER A 144 3.49 10.86 -44.68
N ILE A 145 4.51 9.99 -44.78
CA ILE A 145 4.84 9.01 -43.75
C ILE A 145 6.16 9.48 -43.10
N LYS A 146 6.14 9.65 -41.77
CA LYS A 146 7.30 10.14 -41.06
C LYS A 146 7.66 9.22 -39.91
N ALA A 147 8.96 8.97 -39.71
CA ALA A 147 9.49 8.29 -38.56
C ALA A 147 10.53 9.19 -37.89
N THR A 148 10.48 9.27 -36.57
CA THR A 148 11.39 10.10 -35.79
C THR A 148 11.97 9.29 -34.62
N ILE A 149 13.28 9.45 -34.41
CA ILE A 149 14.01 8.91 -33.27
C ILE A 149 14.59 10.09 -32.51
N THR A 150 14.26 10.21 -31.23
CA THR A 150 14.86 11.21 -30.34
C THR A 150 15.66 10.50 -29.27
N GLN A 151 16.96 10.77 -29.22
CA GLN A 151 17.91 10.20 -28.27
C GLN A 151 18.43 11.25 -27.32
N PRO A 152 18.14 11.17 -26.02
CA PRO A 152 18.76 12.05 -25.02
C PRO A 152 20.23 11.71 -24.83
N LEU A 153 21.09 12.75 -24.73
CA LEU A 153 22.54 12.62 -24.59
C LEU A 153 23.04 13.04 -23.20
N LEU A 154 22.32 13.90 -22.47
CA LEU A 154 22.67 14.38 -21.14
C LEU A 154 21.57 14.08 -20.14
N LYS A 155 20.59 14.97 -20.01
CA LYS A 155 19.41 14.70 -19.16
C LYS A 155 18.68 13.47 -19.68
N ASN A 156 18.35 12.54 -18.78
CA ASN A 156 17.69 11.27 -19.09
C ASN A 156 18.50 10.31 -19.98
N VAL A 157 19.82 10.48 -20.05
CA VAL A 157 20.69 9.48 -20.69
C VAL A 157 20.51 8.12 -20.00
N PHE A 158 20.48 7.05 -20.78
CA PHE A 158 20.12 5.69 -20.29
C PHE A 158 18.74 5.60 -19.61
N GLY A 159 17.83 6.53 -19.87
CA GLY A 159 16.44 6.47 -19.41
C GLY A 159 16.26 6.45 -17.90
N ILE A 160 17.12 7.11 -17.14
CA ILE A 160 17.05 7.10 -15.68
C ILE A 160 15.74 7.70 -15.16
N ALA A 161 15.27 8.79 -15.78
CA ALA A 161 13.98 9.41 -15.43
C ALA A 161 12.79 8.57 -15.90
N ASP A 162 12.86 7.96 -17.10
CA ASP A 162 11.78 7.12 -17.63
C ASP A 162 11.59 5.85 -16.77
N ARG A 163 12.68 5.29 -16.22
CA ARG A 163 12.61 4.13 -15.32
C ARG A 163 12.24 4.45 -13.88
N TYR A 164 12.22 5.74 -13.50
CA TYR A 164 11.98 6.15 -12.12
C TYR A 164 10.66 5.59 -11.58
N GLY A 165 9.57 5.79 -12.30
CA GLY A 165 8.24 5.33 -11.87
C GLY A 165 8.18 3.83 -11.59
N LYS A 166 8.80 3.01 -12.46
CA LYS A 166 8.86 1.56 -12.31
C LYS A 166 9.71 1.15 -11.10
N ASN A 167 10.92 1.66 -10.98
CA ASN A 167 11.83 1.31 -9.89
C ASN A 167 11.27 1.73 -8.53
N ASN A 168 10.67 2.93 -8.43
CA ASN A 168 10.04 3.41 -7.22
C ASN A 168 8.81 2.56 -6.82
N ALA A 169 8.01 2.13 -7.80
CA ALA A 169 6.89 1.20 -7.55
C ALA A 169 7.39 -0.17 -7.05
N GLU A 170 8.52 -0.68 -7.56
CA GLU A 170 9.15 -1.91 -7.09
C GLU A 170 9.67 -1.80 -5.65
N TYR A 171 10.33 -0.69 -5.29
CA TYR A 171 10.73 -0.41 -3.90
C TYR A 171 9.51 -0.35 -2.99
N THR A 172 8.49 0.40 -3.39
CA THR A 172 7.23 0.51 -2.64
C THR A 172 6.58 -0.87 -2.43
N LEU A 173 6.56 -1.74 -3.42
CA LEU A 173 6.05 -3.11 -3.27
C LEU A 173 6.86 -3.93 -2.26
N GLN A 174 8.20 -3.81 -2.26
CA GLN A 174 9.05 -4.51 -1.29
C GLN A 174 8.77 -4.02 0.14
N ILE A 175 8.65 -2.70 0.33
CA ILE A 175 8.31 -2.09 1.61
C ILE A 175 6.93 -2.55 2.08
N GLN A 176 5.91 -2.53 1.21
CA GLN A 176 4.55 -2.95 1.54
C GLN A 176 4.46 -4.44 1.93
N LYS A 177 5.28 -5.31 1.34
CA LYS A 177 5.36 -6.72 1.75
C LYS A 177 5.96 -6.90 3.15
N LEU A 178 6.94 -6.09 3.51
CA LEU A 178 7.53 -6.10 4.86
C LEU A 178 6.54 -5.50 5.87
N GLN A 179 5.91 -4.38 5.51
CA GLN A 179 4.91 -3.71 6.33
C GLN A 179 3.71 -4.61 6.60
N GLN A 180 3.21 -5.32 5.58
CA GLN A 180 2.12 -6.29 5.76
C GLN A 180 2.42 -7.29 6.88
N ARG A 181 3.64 -7.87 6.89
CA ARG A 181 4.03 -8.84 7.91
C ARG A 181 4.10 -8.22 9.31
N GLU A 182 4.56 -6.97 9.39
CA GLU A 182 4.63 -6.24 10.67
C GLU A 182 3.23 -5.93 11.20
N ASP A 183 2.34 -5.47 10.31
CA ASP A 183 0.95 -5.17 10.65
C ASP A 183 0.18 -6.45 11.02
N ASP A 184 0.39 -7.55 10.29
CA ASP A 184 -0.23 -8.85 10.60
C ASP A 184 0.23 -9.37 11.98
N ASP A 185 1.53 -9.27 12.30
CA ASP A 185 2.06 -9.66 13.61
C ASP A 185 1.53 -8.74 14.72
N SER A 186 1.40 -7.43 14.48
CA SER A 186 0.81 -6.48 15.42
C SER A 186 -0.64 -6.84 15.74
N VAL A 187 -1.44 -7.08 14.72
CA VAL A 187 -2.84 -7.51 14.86
C VAL A 187 -2.92 -8.84 15.63
N MET A 188 -2.10 -9.81 15.25
CA MET A 188 -2.07 -11.11 15.93
C MET A 188 -1.63 -11.01 17.38
N ASN A 189 -0.66 -10.15 17.71
CA ASN A 189 -0.23 -9.93 19.08
C ASN A 189 -1.33 -9.31 19.95
N TYR A 190 -2.16 -8.40 19.38
CA TYR A 190 -3.32 -7.88 20.07
C TYR A 190 -4.31 -9.00 20.44
N TYR A 191 -4.68 -9.86 19.48
CA TYR A 191 -5.63 -10.95 19.73
C TYR A 191 -5.05 -12.06 20.60
N LYS A 192 -3.73 -12.32 20.54
CA LYS A 192 -3.05 -13.19 21.51
C LYS A 192 -3.20 -12.68 22.94
N LYS A 193 -2.96 -11.38 23.13
CA LYS A 193 -3.14 -10.75 24.45
C LYS A 193 -4.59 -10.83 24.92
N LEU A 194 -5.55 -10.60 24.01
CA LEU A 194 -6.98 -10.69 24.32
C LEU A 194 -7.37 -12.10 24.78
N TYR A 195 -6.88 -13.15 24.11
CA TYR A 195 -7.07 -14.54 24.49
C TYR A 195 -6.58 -14.84 25.93
N PHE A 196 -5.33 -14.46 26.24
CA PHE A 196 -4.76 -14.69 27.57
C PHE A 196 -5.49 -13.85 28.66
N THR A 197 -5.92 -12.65 28.32
CA THR A 197 -6.69 -11.81 29.23
C THR A 197 -8.05 -12.43 29.55
N TRP A 198 -8.70 -12.99 28.54
CA TRP A 198 -9.97 -13.73 28.71
C TRP A 198 -9.81 -14.95 29.65
N ILE A 199 -8.75 -15.75 29.45
CA ILE A 199 -8.43 -16.87 30.35
C ILE A 199 -8.26 -16.39 31.79
N PHE A 200 -7.48 -15.33 31.97
CA PHE A 200 -7.25 -14.76 33.29
C PHE A 200 -8.56 -14.38 34.00
N TYR A 201 -9.43 -13.66 33.34
CA TYR A 201 -10.69 -13.24 33.97
C TYR A 201 -11.62 -14.43 34.28
N LYS A 202 -11.66 -15.45 33.43
CA LYS A 202 -12.42 -16.67 33.69
C LYS A 202 -11.93 -17.35 34.98
N GLN A 203 -10.62 -17.60 35.11
CA GLN A 203 -10.06 -18.24 36.30
C GLN A 203 -10.22 -17.37 37.55
N ALA A 204 -10.04 -16.05 37.43
CA ALA A 204 -10.21 -15.13 38.54
C ALA A 204 -11.67 -15.11 39.05
N ILE A 205 -12.67 -15.19 38.17
CA ILE A 205 -14.09 -15.32 38.54
C ILE A 205 -14.35 -16.61 39.34
N ASP A 206 -13.76 -17.73 38.92
CA ASP A 206 -13.92 -19.02 39.62
C ASP A 206 -13.29 -18.94 41.03
N ILE A 207 -12.11 -18.36 41.18
CA ILE A 207 -11.43 -18.14 42.47
C ILE A 207 -12.26 -17.19 43.36
N LEU A 208 -12.79 -16.10 42.78
CA LEU A 208 -13.62 -15.19 43.55
C LEU A 208 -14.94 -15.82 44.02
N ALA A 209 -15.54 -16.71 43.21
CA ALA A 209 -16.73 -17.44 43.61
C ALA A 209 -16.47 -18.34 44.83
N GLU A 210 -15.33 -19.03 44.87
CA GLU A 210 -14.87 -19.79 46.03
C GLU A 210 -14.59 -18.90 47.25
N SER A 211 -13.90 -17.78 47.02
CA SER A 211 -13.61 -16.77 48.08
C SER A 211 -14.89 -16.23 48.69
N ILE A 212 -15.92 -15.96 47.92
CA ILE A 212 -17.26 -15.54 48.40
C ILE A 212 -17.91 -16.63 49.26
N ALA A 213 -17.81 -17.89 48.83
CA ALA A 213 -18.36 -19.01 49.61
C ALA A 213 -17.64 -19.12 50.96
N ASN A 214 -16.32 -19.02 50.97
CA ASN A 214 -15.52 -19.05 52.22
C ASN A 214 -15.83 -17.85 53.12
N ALA A 215 -15.93 -16.63 52.57
CA ALA A 215 -16.28 -15.42 53.31
C ALA A 215 -17.71 -15.50 53.90
N LYS A 216 -18.67 -16.05 53.21
CA LYS A 216 -20.02 -16.33 53.74
C LYS A 216 -19.98 -17.27 54.96
N ASN A 217 -19.21 -18.34 54.89
CA ASN A 217 -19.03 -19.29 55.98
C ASN A 217 -18.36 -18.62 57.20
N LEU A 218 -17.38 -17.74 56.93
CA LEU A 218 -16.75 -16.95 57.98
C LEU A 218 -17.76 -16.04 58.66
N VAL A 219 -18.56 -15.26 57.91
CA VAL A 219 -19.62 -14.40 58.46
C VAL A 219 -20.54 -15.20 59.37
N VAL A 220 -21.09 -16.32 58.91
CA VAL A 220 -21.95 -17.18 59.72
C VAL A 220 -21.26 -17.64 61.02
N THR A 221 -19.98 -17.94 60.96
CA THR A 221 -19.21 -18.39 62.13
C THR A 221 -18.98 -17.26 63.12
N VAL A 222 -18.62 -16.04 62.65
CA VAL A 222 -18.41 -14.87 63.49
C VAL A 222 -19.72 -14.39 64.07
N GLU A 223 -20.85 -14.41 63.33
CA GLU A 223 -22.19 -14.10 63.87
C GLU A 223 -22.56 -15.01 65.04
N ARG A 224 -22.29 -16.32 64.90
CA ARG A 224 -22.57 -17.28 65.96
C ARG A 224 -21.73 -17.02 67.21
N LYS A 225 -20.43 -16.68 67.02
CA LYS A 225 -19.54 -16.30 68.15
C LYS A 225 -19.94 -14.99 68.79
N ALA A 226 -20.34 -13.97 68.02
CA ALA A 226 -20.80 -12.70 68.56
C ALA A 226 -22.10 -12.88 69.36
N LYS A 227 -23.07 -13.67 68.91
CA LYS A 227 -24.27 -14.03 69.69
C LYS A 227 -23.97 -14.77 71.01
N ALA A 228 -22.85 -15.49 71.07
CA ALA A 228 -22.36 -16.18 72.26
C ALA A 228 -21.49 -15.29 73.14
N GLY A 229 -21.24 -14.02 72.77
CA GLY A 229 -20.36 -13.10 73.51
C GLY A 229 -18.89 -13.43 73.35
N LEU A 230 -18.50 -14.23 72.33
CA LEU A 230 -17.14 -14.69 72.08
C LEU A 230 -16.44 -13.97 70.93
N ALA A 231 -17.07 -12.98 70.28
CA ALA A 231 -16.49 -12.14 69.25
C ALA A 231 -17.02 -10.69 69.42
N GLU A 232 -16.20 -9.72 69.05
CA GLU A 232 -16.57 -8.32 69.07
C GLU A 232 -17.39 -7.91 67.80
N ASN A 233 -18.17 -6.82 67.92
CA ASN A 233 -18.95 -6.32 66.79
C ASN A 233 -18.05 -5.89 65.61
N ASP A 234 -16.84 -5.42 65.92
CA ASP A 234 -15.84 -5.04 64.93
C ASP A 234 -15.36 -6.25 64.06
N ASP A 235 -15.28 -7.45 64.67
CA ASP A 235 -14.93 -8.65 63.95
C ASP A 235 -16.02 -9.03 62.95
N LEU A 236 -17.28 -8.84 63.32
CA LEU A 236 -18.41 -9.09 62.45
C LEU A 236 -18.43 -8.09 61.29
N GLN A 237 -18.19 -6.81 61.55
CA GLN A 237 -18.10 -5.80 60.50
C GLN A 237 -16.95 -6.07 59.50
N ARG A 238 -15.80 -6.50 59.99
CA ARG A 238 -14.67 -6.90 59.13
C ARG A 238 -15.03 -8.10 58.24
N ALA A 239 -15.71 -9.10 58.80
CA ALA A 239 -16.15 -10.27 58.05
C ALA A 239 -17.15 -9.88 56.90
N TYR A 240 -18.11 -9.00 57.17
CA TYR A 240 -19.02 -8.47 56.18
C TYR A 240 -18.31 -7.61 55.14
N SER A 241 -17.40 -6.73 55.58
CA SER A 241 -16.61 -5.92 54.64
C SER A 241 -15.82 -6.79 53.66
N SER A 242 -15.18 -7.85 54.13
CA SER A 242 -14.45 -8.79 53.25
C SER A 242 -15.39 -9.48 52.29
N LEU A 243 -16.58 -9.96 52.73
CA LEU A 243 -17.57 -10.56 51.89
C LEU A 243 -18.03 -9.63 50.76
N TYR A 244 -18.39 -8.39 51.12
CA TYR A 244 -18.86 -7.40 50.14
C TYR A 244 -17.75 -6.97 49.17
N SER A 245 -16.50 -6.90 49.62
CA SER A 245 -15.34 -6.67 48.73
C SER A 245 -15.21 -7.75 47.68
N TYR A 246 -15.21 -9.03 48.06
CA TYR A 246 -15.16 -10.13 47.10
C TYR A 246 -16.36 -10.14 46.17
N GLN A 247 -17.56 -9.79 46.61
CA GLN A 247 -18.73 -9.68 45.76
C GLN A 247 -18.60 -8.54 44.75
N ALA A 248 -18.05 -7.39 45.14
CA ALA A 248 -17.81 -6.27 44.24
C ALA A 248 -16.78 -6.62 43.17
N ASP A 249 -15.65 -7.25 43.56
CA ASP A 249 -14.61 -7.69 42.65
C ASP A 249 -15.16 -8.72 41.64
N TYR A 250 -15.97 -9.68 42.14
CA TYR A 250 -16.63 -10.68 41.28
C TYR A 250 -17.52 -10.03 40.23
N GLN A 251 -18.34 -9.07 40.58
CA GLN A 251 -19.20 -8.34 39.64
C GLN A 251 -18.37 -7.55 38.62
N GLN A 252 -17.31 -6.85 39.07
CA GLN A 252 -16.41 -6.11 38.19
C GLN A 252 -15.73 -7.04 37.18
N TYR A 253 -15.25 -8.20 37.63
CA TYR A 253 -14.59 -9.17 36.75
C TYR A 253 -15.57 -9.81 35.76
N GLN A 254 -16.82 -10.08 36.20
CA GLN A 254 -17.86 -10.55 35.29
C GLN A 254 -18.21 -9.55 34.17
N ILE A 255 -18.26 -8.25 34.50
CA ILE A 255 -18.48 -7.20 33.51
C ILE A 255 -17.37 -7.19 32.47
N THR A 256 -16.10 -7.22 32.93
CA THR A 256 -14.94 -7.23 32.04
C THR A 256 -14.89 -8.51 31.20
N TYR A 257 -15.17 -9.67 31.77
CA TYR A 257 -15.23 -10.94 31.08
C TYR A 257 -16.25 -10.93 29.94
N LYS A 258 -17.46 -10.42 30.20
CA LYS A 258 -18.51 -10.30 29.20
C LYS A 258 -18.09 -9.37 28.05
N ALA A 259 -17.50 -8.23 28.36
CA ALA A 259 -17.02 -7.29 27.35
C ALA A 259 -15.93 -7.93 26.45
N LEU A 260 -15.03 -8.72 27.05
CA LEU A 260 -14.01 -9.46 26.30
C LEU A 260 -14.63 -10.54 25.40
N LEU A 261 -15.65 -11.24 25.88
CA LEU A 261 -16.38 -12.22 25.05
C LEU A 261 -17.09 -11.56 23.88
N ASP A 262 -17.75 -10.42 24.11
CA ASP A 262 -18.43 -9.68 23.04
C ASP A 262 -17.43 -9.24 21.96
N GLU A 263 -16.23 -8.83 22.33
CA GLU A 263 -15.16 -8.48 21.39
C GLU A 263 -14.65 -9.71 20.61
N LEU A 264 -14.46 -10.85 21.30
CA LEU A 264 -14.05 -12.10 20.65
C LEU A 264 -15.11 -12.60 19.67
N TRP A 265 -16.40 -12.50 20.03
CA TRP A 265 -17.51 -12.96 19.20
C TRP A 265 -17.81 -12.10 17.97
N LEU A 266 -17.25 -10.92 17.87
CA LEU A 266 -17.32 -10.14 16.62
C LEU A 266 -16.71 -10.89 15.43
N TYR A 267 -15.73 -11.76 15.69
CA TYR A 267 -14.96 -12.45 14.66
C TYR A 267 -15.04 -13.97 14.72
N ILE A 268 -15.56 -14.52 15.82
CA ILE A 268 -15.72 -15.96 16.03
C ILE A 268 -17.19 -16.22 16.33
N THR A 269 -17.79 -17.14 15.59
CA THR A 269 -19.19 -17.50 15.85
C THR A 269 -19.33 -18.16 17.24
N LYS A 270 -20.43 -17.91 17.94
CA LYS A 270 -20.72 -18.50 19.25
C LYS A 270 -20.61 -20.03 19.27
N GLU A 271 -20.86 -20.66 18.13
CA GLU A 271 -20.76 -22.11 17.94
C GLU A 271 -19.32 -22.62 17.98
N ALA A 272 -18.33 -21.76 17.69
CA ALA A 272 -16.93 -22.12 17.71
C ALA A 272 -16.27 -21.98 19.11
N ILE A 273 -16.92 -21.27 20.06
CA ILE A 273 -16.48 -21.13 21.44
C ILE A 273 -17.65 -21.50 22.34
N PRO A 274 -17.79 -22.76 22.78
CA PRO A 274 -18.77 -23.14 23.78
C PRO A 274 -18.53 -22.36 25.09
N ASP A 275 -19.59 -22.00 25.80
CA ASP A 275 -19.51 -21.35 27.13
C ASP A 275 -18.70 -22.16 28.16
N SER A 276 -18.56 -23.48 27.91
CA SER A 276 -17.75 -24.43 28.68
C SER A 276 -16.33 -24.65 28.13
N ALA A 277 -15.87 -23.83 27.16
CA ALA A 277 -14.52 -24.01 26.60
C ALA A 277 -13.46 -23.90 27.70
N TYR A 278 -12.97 -25.06 28.13
CA TYR A 278 -11.84 -25.15 29.01
C TYR A 278 -10.58 -24.79 28.22
N LEU A 279 -9.95 -23.75 28.64
CA LEU A 279 -8.62 -23.41 28.15
C LEU A 279 -7.64 -24.34 28.84
N GLN A 280 -6.87 -25.05 28.05
CA GLN A 280 -5.80 -25.88 28.55
C GLN A 280 -4.92 -25.02 29.47
N ASN A 281 -4.49 -25.59 30.58
CA ASN A 281 -3.78 -24.87 31.65
C ASN A 281 -2.36 -24.48 31.19
N TYR A 282 -2.30 -23.55 30.23
CA TYR A 282 -1.02 -23.04 29.68
C TYR A 282 -0.13 -22.37 30.74
N PHE A 283 -0.69 -21.99 31.87
CA PHE A 283 0.09 -21.37 32.94
C PHE A 283 1.11 -22.31 33.62
N ASN A 284 0.91 -23.62 33.52
CA ASN A 284 1.86 -24.61 34.06
C ASN A 284 3.06 -24.85 33.14
N GLU A 285 2.99 -24.42 31.89
CA GLU A 285 4.01 -24.63 30.87
C GLU A 285 4.65 -23.33 30.36
N ILE A 286 4.50 -22.19 31.03
CA ILE A 286 5.25 -20.98 30.69
C ILE A 286 6.73 -21.26 30.98
N VAL A 287 7.38 -21.93 30.03
CA VAL A 287 8.83 -21.94 29.93
C VAL A 287 9.21 -20.51 29.57
N ILE A 288 9.77 -19.78 30.52
CA ILE A 288 10.43 -18.50 30.24
C ILE A 288 11.61 -18.87 29.36
N MET A 289 11.36 -18.78 28.03
CA MET A 289 12.43 -18.99 27.05
C MET A 289 13.51 -17.95 27.31
N ASP A 290 14.76 -18.40 27.24
CA ASP A 290 15.91 -17.50 27.25
C ASP A 290 15.80 -16.62 25.99
N ILE A 291 15.34 -15.38 26.16
CA ILE A 291 15.12 -14.45 25.03
C ILE A 291 16.49 -13.98 24.59
N GLN A 292 16.95 -14.50 23.46
CA GLN A 292 18.15 -13.98 22.81
C GLN A 292 17.85 -12.63 22.17
N GLU A 293 18.72 -11.66 22.45
CA GLU A 293 18.65 -10.34 21.83
C GLU A 293 18.99 -10.47 20.33
N ILE A 294 17.99 -10.21 19.48
CA ILE A 294 18.19 -10.19 18.03
C ILE A 294 18.76 -8.81 17.67
N PRO A 295 19.88 -8.72 16.92
CA PRO A 295 20.38 -7.44 16.45
C PRO A 295 19.34 -6.68 15.65
N PHE A 296 19.22 -5.35 15.86
CA PHE A 296 18.25 -4.49 15.19
C PHE A 296 18.30 -4.63 13.66
N GLU A 297 19.50 -4.79 13.11
CA GLU A 297 19.78 -4.93 11.68
C GLU A 297 19.15 -6.21 11.06
N LYS A 298 18.74 -7.16 11.86
CA LYS A 298 18.03 -8.38 11.43
C LYS A 298 16.50 -8.26 11.56
N THR A 299 16.00 -7.13 12.04
CA THR A 299 14.56 -6.92 12.19
C THR A 299 13.90 -6.45 10.90
N ARG A 300 12.60 -6.67 10.78
CA ARG A 300 11.81 -6.14 9.66
C ARG A 300 11.71 -4.61 9.71
N ALA A 301 11.65 -4.04 10.90
CA ALA A 301 11.63 -2.59 11.08
C ALA A 301 12.87 -1.94 10.44
N TYR A 302 14.06 -2.51 10.67
CA TYR A 302 15.28 -2.09 9.97
C TYR A 302 15.14 -2.25 8.46
N ALA A 303 14.68 -3.42 7.98
CA ALA A 303 14.59 -3.71 6.55
C ALA A 303 13.64 -2.75 5.82
N ILE A 304 12.55 -2.30 6.46
CA ILE A 304 11.62 -1.31 5.91
C ILE A 304 12.33 0.03 5.70
N VAL A 305 13.01 0.53 6.73
CA VAL A 305 13.70 1.84 6.64
C VAL A 305 14.88 1.77 5.68
N ALA A 306 15.66 0.68 5.70
CA ALA A 306 16.76 0.47 4.77
C ALA A 306 16.29 0.49 3.31
N LYS A 307 15.15 -0.15 3.01
CA LYS A 307 14.55 -0.09 1.67
C LYS A 307 14.04 1.30 1.29
N SER A 308 13.55 2.07 2.26
CA SER A 308 13.17 3.46 2.03
C SER A 308 14.39 4.34 1.72
N ILE A 309 15.51 4.10 2.40
CA ILE A 309 16.79 4.76 2.13
C ILE A 309 17.31 4.39 0.73
N ASP A 310 17.28 3.09 0.33
CA ASP A 310 17.66 2.66 -1.03
C ASP A 310 16.81 3.38 -2.08
N SER A 311 15.49 3.48 -1.87
CA SER A 311 14.57 4.20 -2.76
C SER A 311 14.89 5.69 -2.84
N MET A 312 15.25 6.32 -1.70
CA MET A 312 15.59 7.73 -1.66
C MET A 312 16.91 8.02 -2.38
N HIS A 313 17.93 7.17 -2.25
CA HIS A 313 19.16 7.28 -3.03
C HIS A 313 18.87 7.27 -4.54
N TYR A 314 18.04 6.34 -4.99
CA TYR A 314 17.63 6.30 -6.40
C TYR A 314 16.86 7.57 -6.82
N THR A 315 16.02 8.11 -5.95
CA THR A 315 15.31 9.38 -6.19
C THR A 315 16.27 10.55 -6.33
N ILE A 316 17.33 10.59 -5.49
CA ILE A 316 18.40 11.60 -5.57
C ILE A 316 19.18 11.47 -6.88
N ASP A 317 19.50 10.25 -7.33
CA ASP A 317 20.18 10.03 -8.61
C ASP A 317 19.36 10.60 -9.78
N VAL A 318 18.04 10.40 -9.76
CA VAL A 318 17.12 10.96 -10.76
C VAL A 318 17.07 12.49 -10.66
N ALA A 319 16.98 13.03 -9.45
CA ALA A 319 16.96 14.49 -9.23
C ALA A 319 18.30 15.14 -9.66
N ASN A 320 19.43 14.49 -9.41
CA ASN A 320 20.73 14.92 -9.93
C ASN A 320 20.72 14.96 -11.47
N ASN A 321 20.19 13.92 -12.10
CA ASN A 321 20.05 13.90 -13.57
C ASN A 321 19.15 15.04 -14.07
N ASP A 322 18.12 15.43 -13.30
CA ASP A 322 17.22 16.52 -13.65
C ASP A 322 17.85 17.91 -13.56
N THR A 323 18.99 18.04 -12.88
CA THR A 323 19.78 19.30 -12.89
C THR A 323 20.58 19.50 -14.17
N LEU A 324 20.78 18.46 -14.97
CA LEU A 324 21.56 18.51 -16.20
C LEU A 324 20.81 19.24 -17.31
N PRO A 325 21.54 19.86 -18.27
CA PRO A 325 20.96 20.37 -19.49
C PRO A 325 20.27 19.26 -20.29
N GLN A 326 19.16 19.58 -20.92
CA GLN A 326 18.59 18.71 -21.94
C GLN A 326 19.37 18.86 -23.25
N MET A 327 19.81 17.75 -23.79
CA MET A 327 20.49 17.68 -25.07
C MET A 327 20.05 16.42 -25.79
N ASP A 328 19.33 16.61 -26.89
CA ASP A 328 18.73 15.53 -27.66
C ASP A 328 19.24 15.52 -29.09
N VAL A 329 19.56 14.35 -29.60
CA VAL A 329 19.73 14.12 -31.07
C VAL A 329 18.38 13.66 -31.61
N ILE A 330 17.93 14.35 -32.65
CA ILE A 330 16.67 14.05 -33.34
C ILE A 330 17.00 13.61 -34.77
N LEU A 331 16.65 12.40 -35.08
CA LEU A 331 16.77 11.83 -36.44
C LEU A 331 15.35 11.66 -36.98
N SER A 332 15.08 12.18 -38.18
CA SER A 332 13.81 11.91 -38.83
C SER A 332 14.01 11.55 -40.31
N ALA A 333 13.14 10.66 -40.76
CA ALA A 333 12.99 10.30 -42.17
C ALA A 333 11.53 10.40 -42.53
N SER A 334 11.25 10.99 -43.70
CA SER A 334 9.88 11.04 -44.20
C SER A 334 9.83 10.75 -45.70
N ARG A 335 8.73 10.19 -46.11
CA ARG A 335 8.34 10.11 -47.52
C ARG A 335 7.06 10.88 -47.71
N LYS A 336 7.05 11.76 -48.67
CA LYS A 336 5.95 12.69 -48.93
C LYS A 336 5.66 12.83 -50.41
N ASN A 337 4.49 13.37 -50.70
CA ASN A 337 4.13 13.86 -52.02
C ASN A 337 3.51 15.25 -51.84
N TYR A 338 3.54 15.98 -52.90
CA TYR A 338 2.89 17.28 -53.03
C TYR A 338 2.15 17.34 -54.37
N SER A 339 0.84 17.64 -54.34
CA SER A 339 0.03 17.77 -55.54
C SER A 339 -1.16 18.70 -55.33
N GLN A 340 -1.59 19.32 -56.40
CA GLN A 340 -2.85 20.09 -56.40
C GLN A 340 -4.05 19.15 -56.61
N ASN A 341 -3.83 17.90 -56.94
CA ASN A 341 -4.89 16.89 -57.09
C ASN A 341 -4.77 15.85 -55.96
N GLN A 342 -5.84 15.66 -55.18
CA GLN A 342 -5.86 14.76 -54.04
C GLN A 342 -5.54 13.29 -54.40
N SER A 343 -6.10 12.82 -55.52
CA SER A 343 -5.88 11.43 -55.94
C SER A 343 -4.42 11.19 -56.32
N ASP A 344 -3.77 12.14 -57.00
CA ASP A 344 -2.36 12.08 -57.34
C ASP A 344 -1.45 12.20 -56.15
N ALA A 345 -1.81 13.09 -55.18
CA ALA A 345 -1.08 13.20 -53.91
C ALA A 345 -1.03 11.87 -53.18
N LEU A 346 -2.15 11.16 -53.06
CA LEU A 346 -2.25 9.90 -52.30
C LEU A 346 -1.68 8.67 -53.08
N SER A 347 -1.51 8.77 -54.41
CA SER A 347 -1.11 7.60 -55.24
C SER A 347 0.34 7.16 -55.06
N LYS A 348 1.26 8.06 -54.73
CA LYS A 348 2.70 7.84 -54.60
C LYS A 348 3.27 8.78 -53.57
N LEU A 349 4.32 8.36 -52.86
CA LEU A 349 5.17 9.20 -52.02
C LEU A 349 6.61 9.15 -52.54
N PRO A 350 6.89 9.92 -53.61
CA PRO A 350 8.17 9.81 -54.31
C PRO A 350 9.32 10.49 -53.54
N ASP A 351 9.03 11.55 -52.83
CA ASP A 351 10.05 12.39 -52.21
C ASP A 351 10.48 11.85 -50.86
N THR A 352 11.78 11.76 -50.63
CA THR A 352 12.34 11.27 -49.36
C THR A 352 13.20 12.35 -48.75
N ASP A 353 12.85 12.74 -47.52
CA ASP A 353 13.61 13.70 -46.72
C ASP A 353 14.25 13.02 -45.51
N TYR A 354 15.43 13.44 -45.18
CA TYR A 354 16.14 13.07 -43.99
C TYR A 354 16.54 14.33 -43.22
N SER A 355 16.40 14.29 -41.92
CA SER A 355 16.94 15.36 -41.09
C SER A 355 17.64 14.82 -39.87
N ILE A 356 18.71 15.49 -39.48
CA ILE A 356 19.38 15.33 -38.21
C ILE A 356 19.40 16.68 -37.50
N GLY A 357 18.97 16.70 -36.28
CA GLY A 357 18.94 17.88 -35.43
C GLY A 357 19.60 17.62 -34.09
N LEU A 358 20.17 18.68 -33.53
CA LEU A 358 20.62 18.71 -32.14
C LEU A 358 19.80 19.76 -31.43
N GLN A 359 19.11 19.39 -30.38
CA GLN A 359 18.32 20.27 -29.54
C GLN A 359 19.02 20.42 -28.20
N PHE A 360 19.25 21.64 -27.76
CA PHE A 360 19.79 21.96 -26.44
C PHE A 360 18.86 22.90 -25.70
N SER A 361 18.60 22.62 -24.43
CA SER A 361 17.80 23.47 -23.56
C SER A 361 18.33 23.39 -22.13
N TYR A 362 18.51 24.55 -21.52
CA TYR A 362 18.94 24.67 -20.13
C TYR A 362 18.29 25.90 -19.48
N PRO A 363 17.53 25.74 -18.39
CA PRO A 363 16.97 26.88 -17.66
C PRO A 363 18.10 27.62 -16.93
N LEU A 364 18.30 28.90 -17.25
CA LEU A 364 19.26 29.72 -16.55
C LEU A 364 18.84 29.91 -15.09
N GLY A 365 19.71 29.53 -14.16
CA GLY A 365 19.46 29.53 -12.73
C GLY A 365 19.01 28.18 -12.17
N ASN A 366 18.25 27.38 -12.93
CA ASN A 366 17.82 26.01 -12.62
C ASN A 366 17.32 25.77 -11.15
N HIS A 367 16.72 26.81 -10.54
CA HIS A 367 16.36 26.81 -9.11
C HIS A 367 15.40 25.67 -8.74
N THR A 368 14.47 25.33 -9.62
CA THR A 368 13.49 24.26 -9.34
C THR A 368 14.18 22.92 -9.14
N SER A 369 15.03 22.50 -10.11
CA SER A 369 15.70 21.18 -10.01
C SER A 369 16.73 21.15 -8.87
N GLN A 370 17.44 22.25 -8.63
CA GLN A 370 18.40 22.34 -7.51
C GLN A 370 17.71 22.29 -6.15
N SER A 371 16.60 23.02 -5.99
CA SER A 371 15.83 22.98 -4.74
C SER A 371 15.19 21.61 -4.50
N GLN A 372 14.71 20.96 -5.55
CA GLN A 372 14.15 19.61 -5.47
C GLN A 372 15.22 18.59 -5.05
N LEU A 373 16.43 18.68 -5.61
CA LEU A 373 17.55 17.85 -5.21
C LEU A 373 17.88 18.04 -3.72
N GLN A 374 17.99 19.29 -3.29
CA GLN A 374 18.25 19.62 -1.88
C GLN A 374 17.16 19.10 -0.95
N GLU A 375 15.90 19.17 -1.34
CA GLU A 375 14.78 18.62 -0.57
C GLU A 375 14.92 17.09 -0.40
N TYR A 376 15.28 16.36 -1.45
CA TYR A 376 15.50 14.91 -1.35
C TYR A 376 16.73 14.55 -0.51
N GLU A 377 17.81 15.31 -0.58
CA GLU A 377 18.98 15.14 0.29
C GLU A 377 18.64 15.36 1.77
N LEU A 378 17.80 16.35 2.08
CA LEU A 378 17.29 16.58 3.44
C LEU A 378 16.38 15.44 3.89
N SER A 379 15.51 14.94 3.01
CA SER A 379 14.65 13.79 3.29
C SER A 379 15.45 12.51 3.55
N LEU A 380 16.58 12.31 2.84
CA LEU A 380 17.49 11.20 3.13
C LEU A 380 18.07 11.29 4.54
N LYS A 381 18.56 12.47 4.93
CA LYS A 381 19.07 12.71 6.29
C LYS A 381 18.00 12.45 7.35
N GLU A 382 16.76 12.87 7.09
CA GLU A 382 15.63 12.58 7.97
C GLU A 382 15.41 11.07 8.14
N LEU A 383 15.45 10.30 7.04
CA LEU A 383 15.33 8.83 7.09
C LEU A 383 16.47 8.18 7.89
N GLU A 384 17.71 8.65 7.75
CA GLU A 384 18.86 8.18 8.50
C GLU A 384 18.73 8.51 10.00
N HIS A 385 18.24 9.69 10.35
CA HIS A 385 17.94 10.04 11.74
C HIS A 385 16.82 9.16 12.32
N ASN A 386 15.74 8.94 11.57
CA ASN A 386 14.65 8.07 11.97
C ASN A 386 15.10 6.61 12.15
N LEU A 387 16.05 6.14 11.36
CA LEU A 387 16.68 4.84 11.55
C LEU A 387 17.39 4.74 12.90
N ASN A 388 18.16 5.77 13.27
CA ASN A 388 18.85 5.82 14.56
C ASN A 388 17.88 5.91 15.74
N ILE A 389 16.80 6.67 15.61
CA ILE A 389 15.73 6.75 16.62
C ILE A 389 15.10 5.36 16.79
N SER A 390 14.70 4.70 15.69
CA SER A 390 14.11 3.37 15.71
C SER A 390 15.03 2.32 16.34
N LYS A 391 16.33 2.41 16.09
CA LYS A 391 17.34 1.55 16.70
C LYS A 391 17.39 1.74 18.23
N ASN A 392 17.41 2.99 18.69
CA ASN A 392 17.44 3.29 20.12
C ASN A 392 16.15 2.84 20.82
N ASP A 393 15.00 3.08 20.21
CA ASP A 393 13.70 2.63 20.75
C ASP A 393 13.60 1.11 20.80
N TYR A 394 14.11 0.41 19.79
CA TYR A 394 14.17 -1.04 19.76
C TYR A 394 14.95 -1.57 20.99
N TYR A 395 16.19 -1.12 21.20
CA TYR A 395 17.00 -1.59 22.31
C TYR A 395 16.44 -1.17 23.67
N LYS A 396 15.83 0.02 23.79
CA LYS A 396 15.12 0.44 25.00
C LYS A 396 13.95 -0.49 25.30
N ASN A 397 13.14 -0.83 24.31
CA ASN A 397 11.98 -1.70 24.45
C ASN A 397 12.41 -3.13 24.85
N ILE A 398 13.45 -3.69 24.23
CA ILE A 398 14.00 -5.00 24.57
C ILE A 398 14.46 -5.02 26.04
N ARG A 399 15.22 -4.01 26.48
CA ARG A 399 15.66 -3.92 27.87
C ARG A 399 14.48 -3.86 28.85
N THR A 400 13.48 -3.06 28.53
CA THR A 400 12.27 -2.95 29.36
C THR A 400 11.54 -4.29 29.48
N ILE A 401 11.38 -5.00 28.34
CA ILE A 401 10.75 -6.33 28.33
C ILE A 401 11.55 -7.33 29.14
N LEU A 402 12.87 -7.38 29.00
CA LEU A 402 13.75 -8.28 29.73
C LEU A 402 13.72 -8.03 31.25
N GLN A 403 13.72 -6.74 31.65
CA GLN A 403 13.59 -6.35 33.05
C GLN A 403 12.24 -6.75 33.63
N SER A 404 11.14 -6.53 32.89
CA SER A 404 9.79 -6.92 33.29
C SER A 404 9.67 -8.44 33.45
N LEU A 405 10.20 -9.20 32.52
CA LEU A 405 10.19 -10.67 32.58
C LEU A 405 10.96 -11.19 33.80
N LYS A 406 12.14 -10.62 34.08
CA LYS A 406 12.88 -10.96 35.29
C LYS A 406 12.06 -10.65 36.55
N GLY A 407 11.47 -9.45 36.64
CA GLY A 407 10.64 -9.07 37.78
C GLY A 407 9.42 -9.97 37.97
N TYR A 408 8.75 -10.37 36.89
CA TYR A 408 7.63 -11.32 36.97
C TYR A 408 8.09 -12.72 37.42
N LYS A 409 9.26 -13.20 36.98
CA LYS A 409 9.81 -14.46 37.44
C LYS A 409 10.05 -14.44 38.95
N ASP A 410 10.72 -13.40 39.44
CA ASP A 410 10.98 -13.22 40.87
C ASP A 410 9.68 -13.18 41.69
N LEU A 411 8.65 -12.48 41.16
CA LEU A 411 7.32 -12.38 41.77
C LEU A 411 6.62 -13.74 41.86
N ILE A 412 6.67 -14.56 40.80
CA ILE A 412 6.09 -15.90 40.77
C ILE A 412 6.73 -16.77 41.84
N GLU A 413 8.08 -16.75 41.97
CA GLU A 413 8.79 -17.50 42.99
C GLU A 413 8.37 -17.08 44.42
N ILE A 414 8.15 -15.80 44.66
CA ILE A 414 7.67 -15.31 45.96
C ILE A 414 6.25 -15.82 46.24
N ILE A 415 5.35 -15.72 45.26
CA ILE A 415 3.93 -16.16 45.40
C ILE A 415 3.88 -17.66 45.66
N GLN A 416 4.70 -18.47 44.99
CA GLN A 416 4.79 -19.92 45.22
C GLN A 416 5.25 -20.24 46.66
N LYS A 417 6.23 -19.50 47.17
CA LYS A 417 6.66 -19.63 48.58
C LYS A 417 5.54 -19.28 49.55
N ILE A 418 4.82 -18.20 49.33
CA ILE A 418 3.67 -17.79 50.17
C ILE A 418 2.62 -18.92 50.17
N ALA A 419 2.26 -19.46 49.03
CA ALA A 419 1.28 -20.54 48.90
C ALA A 419 1.69 -21.81 49.71
N ILE A 420 2.97 -22.11 49.78
CA ILE A 420 3.48 -23.27 50.54
C ILE A 420 3.36 -23.05 52.08
N TYR A 421 3.49 -21.78 52.54
CA TYR A 421 3.45 -21.47 53.98
C TYR A 421 2.04 -21.11 54.48
N THR A 422 1.04 -21.01 53.60
CA THR A 422 -0.34 -20.65 53.97
C THR A 422 -1.28 -21.88 54.02
N ILE A 423 -0.79 -23.06 53.69
CA ILE A 423 -1.42 -24.39 53.88
C ILE A 423 -0.96 -24.95 55.22
#